data_b1438bc381d1c3b9d8b66d2e1e2ed7cc
#
_entry.id   b1438bc381d1c3b9d8b66d2e1e2ed7cc
#
_cell.length_a   1.000
_cell.length_b   1.000
_cell.length_c   1.000
_cell.angle_alpha   90.00
_cell.angle_beta   90.00
_cell.angle_gamma   90.00
#
_symmetry.space_group_name_H-M   'P 1'
#
loop_
_entity.id
_entity.type
_entity.pdbx_description
1 polymer ?
#
loop_
_entity_poly.entity_id
_entity_poly.type
_entity_poly.pdbx_seq_one_letter_code
_entity_poly.pdbx_strand_id
1 'polypeptide(L)'
;MGYQDDLKKHLADYKRLCLGINEPGIFQYRGRDVPQDHILPLAEASRNLLEEAQPILKKYGNKLALHKYFHHLNSSQAFAFNLFFPYFDGTAEAASALLRALGCPGTLAIWELEQVPEPLEESNIDVVWRTTDGAQTFCEVKLSEAEFGKAADDLRHRTKFSNIYHRKLAPHLQASRLEMRAFLDAYQFNRNVWHMVHDDRSRLIFLLPR
;
A
#
# COMPACT_ATOMS: atom_id res chain seq x y z
N MET A 1 11.33 -14.98 18.11
CA MET A 1 10.98 -14.79 16.69
C MET A 1 10.29 -13.45 16.59
N GLY A 2 10.52 -12.69 15.54
CA GLY A 2 9.86 -11.39 15.35
C GLY A 2 8.57 -11.57 14.55
N TYR A 3 7.69 -10.56 14.59
CA TYR A 3 6.42 -10.55 13.85
C TYR A 3 6.54 -11.05 12.39
N GLN A 4 7.58 -10.63 11.67
CA GLN A 4 7.77 -11.03 10.27
C GLN A 4 8.02 -12.54 10.10
N ASP A 5 8.75 -13.16 11.03
CA ASP A 5 9.04 -14.60 10.97
C ASP A 5 7.77 -15.41 11.28
N ASP A 6 7.02 -14.96 12.29
CA ASP A 6 5.76 -15.60 12.68
C ASP A 6 4.71 -15.47 11.58
N LEU A 7 4.62 -14.29 10.93
CA LEU A 7 3.75 -14.08 9.77
C LEU A 7 4.13 -15.00 8.61
N LYS A 8 5.40 -15.08 8.22
CA LYS A 8 5.85 -15.94 7.14
C LYS A 8 5.57 -17.41 7.40
N LYS A 9 5.76 -17.86 8.63
CA LYS A 9 5.42 -19.23 9.03
C LYS A 9 3.91 -19.48 8.91
N HIS A 10 3.09 -18.57 9.43
CA HIS A 10 1.63 -18.65 9.32
C HIS A 10 1.18 -18.70 7.86
N LEU A 11 1.74 -17.86 6.99
CA LEU A 11 1.41 -17.82 5.56
C LEU A 11 1.87 -19.08 4.82
N ALA A 12 3.00 -19.68 5.20
CA ALA A 12 3.43 -20.97 4.66
C ALA A 12 2.47 -22.09 5.05
N ASP A 13 2.00 -22.10 6.30
CA ASP A 13 0.99 -23.05 6.77
C ASP A 13 -0.35 -22.83 6.05
N TYR A 14 -0.82 -21.60 5.92
CA TYR A 14 -2.02 -21.24 5.15
C TYR A 14 -1.93 -21.71 3.69
N LYS A 15 -0.80 -21.47 3.01
CA LYS A 15 -0.57 -21.95 1.64
C LYS A 15 -0.76 -23.45 1.51
N ARG A 16 -0.17 -24.20 2.43
CA ARG A 16 -0.21 -25.67 2.41
C ARG A 16 -1.60 -26.22 2.79
N LEU A 17 -2.17 -25.69 3.87
CA LEU A 17 -3.38 -26.25 4.46
C LEU A 17 -4.67 -25.75 3.80
N CYS A 18 -4.73 -24.47 3.45
CA CYS A 18 -5.93 -23.86 2.90
C CYS A 18 -5.91 -23.78 1.37
N LEU A 19 -4.74 -23.51 0.77
CA LEU A 19 -4.63 -23.45 -0.69
C LEU A 19 -4.21 -24.78 -1.32
N GLY A 20 -3.75 -25.77 -0.55
CA GLY A 20 -3.29 -27.06 -1.08
C GLY A 20 -2.01 -26.99 -1.93
N ILE A 21 -1.23 -25.90 -1.80
CA ILE A 21 -0.01 -25.65 -2.58
C ILE A 21 1.20 -25.99 -1.73
N ASN A 22 1.93 -27.05 -2.09
CA ASN A 22 3.13 -27.50 -1.37
C ASN A 22 4.43 -26.93 -1.99
N GLU A 23 4.42 -26.59 -3.26
CA GLU A 23 5.59 -26.06 -3.95
C GLU A 23 5.98 -24.67 -3.42
N PRO A 24 7.27 -24.43 -3.10
CA PRO A 24 7.74 -23.10 -2.74
C PRO A 24 7.70 -22.17 -3.95
N GLY A 25 7.39 -20.89 -3.70
CA GLY A 25 7.62 -19.86 -4.70
C GLY A 25 9.04 -19.33 -4.63
N ILE A 26 9.42 -18.52 -5.61
CA ILE A 26 10.79 -18.05 -5.79
C ILE A 26 10.89 -16.57 -5.40
N PHE A 27 11.80 -16.27 -4.48
CA PHE A 27 12.25 -14.92 -4.22
C PHE A 27 13.55 -14.61 -4.95
N GLN A 28 13.55 -13.60 -5.77
CA GLN A 28 14.75 -13.15 -6.48
C GLN A 28 15.59 -12.24 -5.58
N TYR A 29 16.70 -12.75 -5.08
CA TYR A 29 17.60 -11.99 -4.22
C TYR A 29 18.99 -11.86 -4.85
N ARG A 30 19.39 -10.65 -5.18
CA ARG A 30 20.70 -10.34 -5.80
C ARG A 30 21.03 -11.25 -7.00
N GLY A 31 20.04 -11.47 -7.87
CA GLY A 31 20.18 -12.30 -9.06
C GLY A 31 20.18 -13.81 -8.79
N ARG A 32 19.84 -14.24 -7.59
CA ARG A 32 19.70 -15.67 -7.22
C ARG A 32 18.25 -15.97 -6.91
N ASP A 33 17.82 -17.15 -7.36
CA ASP A 33 16.51 -17.69 -7.04
C ASP A 33 16.58 -18.40 -5.68
N VAL A 34 15.80 -17.92 -4.73
CA VAL A 34 15.73 -18.46 -3.37
C VAL A 34 14.31 -18.98 -3.11
N PRO A 35 14.11 -20.30 -2.99
CA PRO A 35 12.80 -20.86 -2.65
C PRO A 35 12.33 -20.38 -1.26
N GLN A 36 11.03 -20.04 -1.18
CA GLN A 36 10.41 -19.57 0.07
C GLN A 36 9.02 -20.20 0.23
N ASP A 37 8.75 -20.77 1.40
CA ASP A 37 7.51 -21.50 1.65
C ASP A 37 6.26 -20.61 1.69
N HIS A 38 6.39 -19.34 2.10
CA HIS A 38 5.30 -18.36 2.15
C HIS A 38 5.06 -17.63 0.81
N ILE A 39 5.76 -18.02 -0.26
CA ILE A 39 5.59 -17.46 -1.60
C ILE A 39 4.84 -18.46 -2.46
N LEU A 40 3.91 -17.99 -3.29
CA LEU A 40 3.21 -18.80 -4.27
C LEU A 40 4.09 -19.01 -5.50
N PRO A 41 4.02 -20.18 -6.18
CA PRO A 41 4.48 -20.28 -7.55
C PRO A 41 3.85 -19.18 -8.42
N LEU A 42 4.59 -18.61 -9.37
CA LEU A 42 4.11 -17.47 -10.16
C LEU A 42 2.81 -17.79 -10.94
N ALA A 43 2.63 -19.04 -11.38
CA ALA A 43 1.41 -19.51 -12.04
C ALA A 43 0.18 -19.44 -11.11
N GLU A 44 0.38 -19.48 -9.80
CA GLU A 44 -0.67 -19.44 -8.77
C GLU A 44 -0.86 -18.04 -8.16
N ALA A 45 -0.26 -16.99 -8.75
CA ALA A 45 -0.23 -15.64 -8.19
C ALA A 45 -1.62 -15.08 -7.87
N SER A 46 -2.64 -15.40 -8.67
CA SER A 46 -4.02 -14.93 -8.44
C SER A 46 -4.64 -15.50 -7.16
N ARG A 47 -4.12 -16.62 -6.65
CA ARG A 47 -4.58 -17.24 -5.40
C ARG A 47 -4.08 -16.49 -4.14
N ASN A 48 -3.30 -15.45 -4.31
CA ASN A 48 -3.03 -14.48 -3.24
C ASN A 48 -4.25 -13.58 -2.95
N LEU A 49 -5.26 -13.62 -3.81
CA LEU A 49 -6.52 -12.93 -3.57
C LEU A 49 -7.58 -13.90 -3.02
N LEU A 50 -8.37 -13.38 -2.09
CA LEU A 50 -9.59 -14.04 -1.64
C LEU A 50 -10.55 -14.22 -2.81
N GLU A 51 -11.43 -15.24 -2.73
CA GLU A 51 -12.36 -15.59 -3.82
C GLU A 51 -13.21 -14.39 -4.26
N GLU A 52 -13.63 -13.53 -3.32
CA GLU A 52 -14.44 -12.34 -3.58
C GLU A 52 -13.65 -11.25 -4.33
N ALA A 53 -12.33 -11.18 -4.13
CA ALA A 53 -11.48 -10.17 -4.77
C ALA A 53 -10.99 -10.58 -6.18
N GLN A 54 -10.92 -11.86 -6.49
CA GLN A 54 -10.41 -12.36 -7.78
C GLN A 54 -11.23 -11.88 -9.01
N PRO A 55 -12.58 -11.90 -8.99
CA PRO A 55 -13.38 -11.40 -10.11
C PRO A 55 -13.16 -9.90 -10.35
N ILE A 56 -12.95 -9.15 -9.27
CA ILE A 56 -12.75 -7.71 -9.33
C ILE A 56 -11.40 -7.40 -9.98
N LEU A 57 -10.33 -8.11 -9.63
CA LEU A 57 -9.05 -7.96 -10.31
C LEU A 57 -9.17 -8.22 -11.82
N LYS A 58 -9.91 -9.24 -12.23
CA LYS A 58 -10.17 -9.51 -13.66
C LYS A 58 -10.90 -8.35 -14.36
N LYS A 59 -11.85 -7.70 -13.67
CA LYS A 59 -12.58 -6.52 -14.19
C LYS A 59 -11.63 -5.33 -14.42
N TYR A 60 -10.68 -5.11 -13.52
CA TYR A 60 -9.68 -4.05 -13.69
C TYR A 60 -8.65 -4.37 -14.79
N GLY A 61 -8.34 -5.65 -15.01
CA GLY A 61 -7.44 -6.11 -16.07
C GLY A 61 -6.07 -5.41 -16.01
N ASN A 62 -5.57 -4.97 -17.18
CA ASN A 62 -4.26 -4.31 -17.30
C ASN A 62 -4.24 -2.86 -16.77
N LYS A 63 -5.34 -2.34 -16.23
CA LYS A 63 -5.37 -0.99 -15.64
C LYS A 63 -4.63 -0.92 -14.30
N LEU A 64 -4.44 -2.06 -13.63
CA LEU A 64 -3.66 -2.16 -12.39
C LEU A 64 -2.30 -2.77 -12.69
N ALA A 65 -1.24 -2.04 -12.37
CA ALA A 65 0.12 -2.55 -12.42
C ALA A 65 0.37 -3.43 -11.19
N LEU A 66 0.38 -4.75 -11.37
CA LEU A 66 0.71 -5.66 -10.29
C LEU A 66 2.20 -5.57 -9.98
N HIS A 67 2.53 -5.44 -8.70
CA HIS A 67 3.90 -5.45 -8.25
C HIS A 67 4.54 -6.82 -8.56
N LYS A 68 5.82 -6.84 -8.91
CA LYS A 68 6.56 -8.09 -9.20
C LYS A 68 6.49 -9.15 -8.09
N TYR A 69 6.24 -8.73 -6.86
CA TYR A 69 6.08 -9.59 -5.68
C TYR A 69 4.61 -9.82 -5.30
N PHE A 70 3.68 -9.54 -6.20
CA PHE A 70 2.26 -9.76 -5.94
C PHE A 70 1.92 -11.20 -5.53
N HIS A 71 2.68 -12.19 -6.02
CA HIS A 71 2.55 -13.60 -5.68
C HIS A 71 3.12 -13.99 -4.29
N HIS A 72 3.71 -13.05 -3.55
CA HIS A 72 4.11 -13.26 -2.17
C HIS A 72 2.89 -13.11 -1.26
N LEU A 73 2.59 -14.13 -0.43
CA LEU A 73 1.44 -14.06 0.47
C LEU A 73 1.50 -12.91 1.48
N ASN A 74 2.69 -12.38 1.75
CA ASN A 74 2.89 -11.17 2.55
C ASN A 74 2.94 -9.88 1.73
N SER A 75 2.40 -9.86 0.50
CA SER A 75 2.32 -8.65 -0.33
C SER A 75 1.31 -7.66 0.24
N SER A 76 1.75 -6.44 0.57
CA SER A 76 0.87 -5.34 0.99
C SER A 76 -0.13 -4.94 -0.09
N GLN A 77 0.25 -5.00 -1.38
CA GLN A 77 -0.65 -4.76 -2.51
C GLN A 77 -1.78 -5.80 -2.57
N ALA A 78 -1.45 -7.10 -2.46
CA ALA A 78 -2.49 -8.14 -2.45
C ALA A 78 -3.40 -8.01 -1.21
N PHE A 79 -2.84 -7.65 -0.06
CA PHE A 79 -3.62 -7.39 1.14
C PHE A 79 -4.54 -6.18 0.96
N ALA A 80 -4.08 -5.08 0.35
CA ALA A 80 -4.93 -3.94 0.01
C ALA A 80 -6.09 -4.36 -0.90
N PHE A 81 -5.84 -5.16 -1.93
CA PHE A 81 -6.88 -5.65 -2.84
C PHE A 81 -7.90 -6.52 -2.11
N ASN A 82 -7.46 -7.44 -1.26
CA ASN A 82 -8.33 -8.30 -0.46
C ASN A 82 -9.20 -7.48 0.52
N LEU A 83 -8.67 -6.38 1.06
CA LEU A 83 -9.40 -5.53 1.98
C LEU A 83 -10.38 -4.60 1.27
N PHE A 84 -9.96 -3.93 0.19
CA PHE A 84 -10.76 -2.85 -0.39
C PHE A 84 -11.72 -3.32 -1.48
N PHE A 85 -11.35 -4.29 -2.31
CA PHE A 85 -12.21 -4.75 -3.41
C PHE A 85 -13.60 -5.18 -2.96
N PRO A 86 -13.78 -6.11 -1.98
CA PRO A 86 -15.10 -6.60 -1.62
C PRO A 86 -16.02 -5.51 -1.07
N TYR A 87 -15.45 -4.47 -0.47
CA TYR A 87 -16.22 -3.39 0.14
C TYR A 87 -16.47 -2.23 -0.81
N PHE A 88 -15.45 -1.74 -1.51
CA PHE A 88 -15.53 -0.52 -2.30
C PHE A 88 -16.10 -0.77 -3.71
N ASP A 89 -15.94 -1.98 -4.26
CA ASP A 89 -16.60 -2.41 -5.51
C ASP A 89 -17.91 -3.19 -5.23
N GLY A 90 -18.26 -3.32 -3.96
CA GLY A 90 -19.49 -3.98 -3.49
C GLY A 90 -20.68 -3.05 -3.36
N THR A 91 -21.46 -3.21 -2.28
CA THR A 91 -22.63 -2.37 -2.04
C THR A 91 -22.25 -1.07 -1.29
N ALA A 92 -23.12 -0.05 -1.38
CA ALA A 92 -22.93 1.21 -0.63
C ALA A 92 -22.88 0.99 0.88
N GLU A 93 -23.63 0.01 1.39
CA GLU A 93 -23.62 -0.38 2.81
C GLU A 93 -22.27 -0.99 3.22
N ALA A 94 -21.72 -1.87 2.37
CA ALA A 94 -20.40 -2.48 2.60
C ALA A 94 -19.30 -1.40 2.60
N ALA A 95 -19.29 -0.51 1.61
CA ALA A 95 -18.37 0.62 1.55
C ALA A 95 -18.47 1.50 2.79
N SER A 96 -19.71 1.86 3.21
CA SER A 96 -19.93 2.67 4.42
C SER A 96 -19.48 1.96 5.69
N ALA A 97 -19.61 0.63 5.77
CA ALA A 97 -19.14 -0.16 6.90
C ALA A 97 -17.62 -0.11 7.01
N LEU A 98 -16.89 -0.29 5.90
CA LEU A 98 -15.43 -0.18 5.87
C LEU A 98 -14.98 1.24 6.23
N LEU A 99 -15.60 2.27 5.65
CA LEU A 99 -15.26 3.67 5.97
C LEU A 99 -15.42 3.98 7.47
N ARG A 100 -16.49 3.50 8.11
CA ARG A 100 -16.67 3.63 9.57
C ARG A 100 -15.56 2.91 10.34
N ALA A 101 -15.22 1.69 9.94
CA ALA A 101 -14.15 0.92 10.59
C ALA A 101 -12.79 1.60 10.48
N LEU A 102 -12.54 2.31 9.37
CA LEU A 102 -11.32 3.09 9.15
C LEU A 102 -11.34 4.48 9.83
N GLY A 103 -12.40 4.82 10.57
CA GLY A 103 -12.53 6.14 11.21
C GLY A 103 -12.80 7.30 10.22
N CYS A 104 -13.24 6.99 9.01
CA CYS A 104 -13.56 7.95 7.95
C CYS A 104 -15.03 7.84 7.53
N PRO A 105 -15.99 8.05 8.43
CA PRO A 105 -17.41 7.87 8.10
C PRO A 105 -17.81 8.79 6.95
N GLY A 106 -18.68 8.30 6.08
CA GLY A 106 -19.18 9.03 4.92
C GLY A 106 -19.75 8.08 3.87
N THR A 107 -20.20 8.64 2.75
CA THR A 107 -20.63 7.89 1.57
C THR A 107 -19.52 7.91 0.54
N LEU A 108 -19.08 6.74 0.09
CA LEU A 108 -18.06 6.61 -0.94
C LEU A 108 -18.58 7.22 -2.27
N ALA A 109 -17.83 8.13 -2.85
CA ALA A 109 -18.13 8.71 -4.17
C ALA A 109 -17.27 8.08 -5.26
N ILE A 110 -15.97 7.97 -5.03
CA ILE A 110 -14.99 7.38 -5.96
C ILE A 110 -13.82 6.81 -5.18
N TRP A 111 -13.17 5.81 -5.72
CA TRP A 111 -11.95 5.25 -5.18
C TRP A 111 -11.04 4.70 -6.29
N GLU A 112 -9.75 4.66 -6.01
CA GLU A 112 -8.73 4.18 -6.93
C GLU A 112 -7.60 3.48 -6.16
N LEU A 113 -7.00 2.49 -6.80
CA LEU A 113 -5.81 1.78 -6.32
C LEU A 113 -4.58 2.26 -7.09
N GLU A 114 -3.41 2.23 -6.43
CA GLU A 114 -2.12 2.56 -7.05
C GLU A 114 -2.16 3.91 -7.81
N GLN A 115 -2.92 4.86 -7.25
CA GLN A 115 -3.07 6.16 -7.88
C GLN A 115 -1.78 6.98 -7.75
N VAL A 116 -1.42 7.70 -8.82
CA VAL A 116 -0.43 8.79 -8.81
C VAL A 116 -1.18 10.12 -8.71
N PRO A 117 -1.44 10.65 -7.49
CA PRO A 117 -2.27 11.83 -7.32
C PRO A 117 -1.64 13.09 -7.90
N GLU A 118 -0.31 13.14 -7.94
CA GLU A 118 0.46 14.29 -8.44
C GLU A 118 1.53 13.81 -9.43
N PRO A 119 1.35 14.07 -10.74
CA PRO A 119 2.28 13.61 -11.77
C PRO A 119 3.72 14.11 -11.60
N LEU A 120 3.93 15.30 -11.02
CA LEU A 120 5.28 15.85 -10.79
C LEU A 120 6.02 15.10 -9.68
N GLU A 121 5.28 14.51 -8.74
CA GLU A 121 5.85 13.72 -7.65
C GLU A 121 6.07 12.26 -8.06
N GLU A 122 5.24 11.73 -8.97
CA GLU A 122 5.39 10.42 -9.64
C GLU A 122 5.30 9.20 -8.71
N SER A 123 4.75 9.31 -7.51
CA SER A 123 4.61 8.16 -6.64
C SER A 123 3.17 7.68 -6.50
N ASN A 124 3.03 6.37 -6.35
CA ASN A 124 1.76 5.73 -6.11
C ASN A 124 1.39 5.82 -4.63
N ILE A 125 0.09 5.98 -4.39
CA ILE A 125 -0.57 5.74 -3.11
C ILE A 125 -1.37 4.46 -3.25
N ASP A 126 -1.27 3.56 -2.29
CA ASP A 126 -1.88 2.23 -2.39
C ASP A 126 -3.39 2.30 -2.61
N VAL A 127 -4.10 3.15 -1.86
CA VAL A 127 -5.54 3.38 -2.01
C VAL A 127 -5.88 4.85 -1.79
N VAL A 128 -6.64 5.42 -2.70
CA VAL A 128 -7.20 6.78 -2.56
C VAL A 128 -8.70 6.72 -2.70
N TRP A 129 -9.44 7.41 -1.85
CA TRP A 129 -10.88 7.54 -2.03
C TRP A 129 -11.36 8.95 -1.68
N ARG A 130 -12.53 9.29 -2.20
CA ARG A 130 -13.24 10.51 -1.89
C ARG A 130 -14.68 10.19 -1.47
N THR A 131 -15.16 10.87 -0.45
CA THR A 131 -16.55 10.80 -0.01
C THR A 131 -17.39 11.89 -0.67
N THR A 132 -18.72 11.74 -0.65
CA THR A 132 -19.67 12.67 -1.32
C THR A 132 -19.63 14.09 -0.75
N ASP A 133 -19.17 14.28 0.48
CA ASP A 133 -18.91 15.60 1.09
C ASP A 133 -17.59 16.24 0.63
N GLY A 134 -16.86 15.56 -0.26
CA GLY A 134 -15.61 16.02 -0.86
C GLY A 134 -14.34 15.75 -0.04
N ALA A 135 -14.44 15.08 1.11
CA ALA A 135 -13.24 14.69 1.86
C ALA A 135 -12.46 13.60 1.09
N GLN A 136 -11.15 13.80 0.97
CA GLN A 136 -10.24 12.84 0.30
C GLN A 136 -9.39 12.11 1.33
N THR A 137 -9.19 10.81 1.14
CA THR A 137 -8.33 10.03 2.00
C THR A 137 -7.27 9.31 1.18
N PHE A 138 -6.03 9.43 1.62
CA PHE A 138 -4.87 8.70 1.14
C PHE A 138 -4.57 7.57 2.13
N CYS A 139 -4.44 6.35 1.65
CA CYS A 139 -4.21 5.18 2.49
C CYS A 139 -2.97 4.42 2.03
N GLU A 140 -2.04 4.23 2.93
CA GLU A 140 -0.85 3.42 2.77
C GLU A 140 -1.02 2.12 3.56
N VAL A 141 -0.73 0.99 2.94
CA VAL A 141 -0.91 -0.34 3.52
C VAL A 141 0.44 -1.02 3.71
N LYS A 142 0.74 -1.44 4.92
CA LYS A 142 1.94 -2.20 5.27
C LYS A 142 1.54 -3.50 5.95
N LEU A 143 2.00 -4.62 5.45
CA LEU A 143 1.72 -5.93 6.02
C LEU A 143 2.93 -6.52 6.76
N SER A 144 4.10 -6.47 6.14
CA SER A 144 5.32 -7.08 6.70
C SER A 144 6.53 -6.16 6.71
N GLU A 145 6.39 -4.94 6.23
CA GLU A 145 7.46 -3.94 6.20
C GLU A 145 7.73 -3.38 7.60
N ALA A 146 8.99 -3.36 7.99
CA ALA A 146 9.40 -2.85 9.30
C ALA A 146 9.45 -1.32 9.38
N GLU A 147 9.53 -0.63 8.24
CA GLU A 147 9.75 0.80 8.17
C GLU A 147 8.95 1.44 7.03
N PHE A 148 8.68 2.72 7.17
CA PHE A 148 8.26 3.58 6.05
C PHE A 148 9.49 3.90 5.20
N GLY A 149 9.52 3.43 3.96
CA GLY A 149 10.64 3.46 3.04
C GLY A 149 11.51 4.71 3.11
N LYS A 150 12.82 4.51 3.12
CA LYS A 150 13.86 5.54 3.04
C LYS A 150 14.17 5.86 1.58
N ALA A 151 14.68 7.05 1.32
CA ALA A 151 15.22 7.42 0.03
C ALA A 151 16.73 7.59 0.08
N ALA A 152 17.39 7.31 -1.04
CA ALA A 152 18.81 7.60 -1.19
C ALA A 152 19.06 9.12 -1.19
N ASP A 153 20.17 9.54 -0.60
CA ASP A 153 20.61 10.93 -0.67
C ASP A 153 21.32 11.18 -2.00
N ASP A 154 20.53 11.28 -3.08
CA ASP A 154 20.98 11.54 -4.45
C ASP A 154 20.39 12.84 -5.01
N LEU A 155 20.86 13.24 -6.18
CA LEU A 155 20.43 14.48 -6.82
C LEU A 155 18.92 14.52 -7.09
N ARG A 156 18.31 13.40 -7.49
CA ARG A 156 16.87 13.31 -7.77
C ARG A 156 16.06 13.61 -6.52
N HIS A 157 16.36 12.95 -5.39
CA HIS A 157 15.62 13.14 -4.15
C HIS A 157 15.87 14.51 -3.52
N ARG A 158 17.10 15.04 -3.61
CA ARG A 158 17.41 16.41 -3.18
C ARG A 158 16.63 17.45 -3.98
N THR A 159 16.53 17.27 -5.30
CA THR A 159 15.76 18.14 -6.19
C THR A 159 14.26 18.08 -5.86
N LYS A 160 13.70 16.88 -5.68
CA LYS A 160 12.30 16.71 -5.26
C LYS A 160 12.05 17.36 -3.89
N PHE A 161 12.95 17.16 -2.93
CA PHE A 161 12.84 17.79 -1.62
C PHE A 161 12.73 19.30 -1.73
N SER A 162 13.66 19.95 -2.42
CA SER A 162 13.71 21.41 -2.53
C SER A 162 12.54 21.99 -3.33
N ASN A 163 12.16 21.35 -4.43
CA ASN A 163 11.20 21.90 -5.39
C ASN A 163 9.75 21.52 -5.10
N ILE A 164 9.52 20.34 -4.49
CA ILE A 164 8.19 19.79 -4.29
C ILE A 164 7.79 19.83 -2.82
N TYR A 165 8.59 19.24 -1.93
CA TYR A 165 8.16 18.96 -0.57
C TYR A 165 8.36 20.10 0.42
N HIS A 166 9.58 20.67 0.46
CA HIS A 166 10.02 21.56 1.54
C HIS A 166 9.05 22.72 1.76
N ARG A 167 8.71 23.46 0.71
CA ARG A 167 7.84 24.65 0.81
C ARG A 167 6.44 24.32 1.34
N LYS A 168 5.88 23.17 0.93
CA LYS A 168 4.53 22.77 1.31
C LYS A 168 4.49 22.19 2.73
N LEU A 169 5.53 21.45 3.11
CA LEU A 169 5.58 20.80 4.41
C LEU A 169 6.06 21.71 5.54
N ALA A 170 6.77 22.79 5.23
CA ALA A 170 7.32 23.69 6.25
C ALA A 170 6.28 24.23 7.25
N PRO A 171 5.02 24.58 6.88
CA PRO A 171 4.02 25.00 7.84
C PRO A 171 3.48 23.87 8.73
N HIS A 172 3.67 22.60 8.36
CA HIS A 172 3.04 21.44 8.98
C HIS A 172 4.00 20.55 9.76
N LEU A 173 5.30 20.66 9.55
CA LEU A 173 6.33 19.83 10.19
C LEU A 173 7.27 20.67 11.05
N GLN A 174 7.77 20.05 12.11
CA GLN A 174 8.86 20.63 12.90
C GLN A 174 10.13 20.80 12.04
N ALA A 175 10.88 21.88 12.28
CA ALA A 175 12.08 22.20 11.51
C ALA A 175 13.10 21.03 11.44
N SER A 176 13.27 20.30 12.52
CA SER A 176 14.14 19.12 12.56
C SER A 176 13.73 17.98 11.60
N ARG A 177 12.43 17.90 11.24
CA ARG A 177 11.91 16.94 10.25
C ARG A 177 12.07 17.42 8.82
N LEU A 178 12.33 18.71 8.63
CA LEU A 178 12.60 19.34 7.34
C LEU A 178 14.11 19.38 7.00
N GLU A 179 14.96 18.90 7.88
CA GLU A 179 16.35 18.65 7.53
C GLU A 179 16.42 17.54 6.48
N MET A 180 17.21 17.73 5.43
CA MET A 180 17.34 16.80 4.30
C MET A 180 17.48 15.34 4.75
N ARG A 181 18.40 15.08 5.68
CA ARG A 181 18.67 13.74 6.18
C ARG A 181 17.46 13.13 6.88
N ALA A 182 16.85 13.86 7.79
CA ALA A 182 15.67 13.42 8.53
C ALA A 182 14.48 13.18 7.61
N PHE A 183 14.33 14.03 6.58
CA PHE A 183 13.30 13.87 5.57
C PHE A 183 13.48 12.58 4.76
N LEU A 184 14.69 12.31 4.28
CA LEU A 184 15.00 11.13 3.47
C LEU A 184 14.93 9.83 4.29
N ASP A 185 15.26 9.86 5.57
CA ASP A 185 15.15 8.71 6.49
C ASP A 185 13.68 8.30 6.74
N ALA A 186 12.71 9.20 6.51
CA ALA A 186 11.26 8.94 6.59
C ALA A 186 10.54 9.31 5.28
N TYR A 187 11.19 9.08 4.14
CA TYR A 187 10.77 9.61 2.85
C TYR A 187 9.33 9.27 2.48
N GLN A 188 8.93 8.00 2.54
CA GLN A 188 7.59 7.58 2.18
C GLN A 188 6.52 8.19 3.10
N PHE A 189 6.80 8.27 4.40
CA PHE A 189 5.89 8.94 5.35
C PHE A 189 5.71 10.42 5.00
N ASN A 190 6.82 11.16 4.84
CA ASN A 190 6.80 12.58 4.54
C ASN A 190 6.13 12.89 3.18
N ARG A 191 6.33 12.04 2.19
CA ARG A 191 5.67 12.09 0.90
C ARG A 191 4.15 11.95 1.04
N ASN A 192 3.68 10.97 1.82
CA ASN A 192 2.26 10.76 2.03
C ASN A 192 1.62 11.92 2.82
N VAL A 193 2.33 12.48 3.79
CA VAL A 193 1.91 13.72 4.48
C VAL A 193 1.81 14.89 3.48
N TRP A 194 2.76 14.99 2.55
CA TRP A 194 2.72 16.04 1.52
C TRP A 194 1.46 15.97 0.66
N HIS A 195 1.01 14.78 0.25
CA HIS A 195 -0.26 14.62 -0.46
C HIS A 195 -1.45 15.11 0.37
N MET A 196 -1.47 14.80 1.66
CA MET A 196 -2.54 15.19 2.56
C MET A 196 -2.67 16.72 2.75
N VAL A 197 -1.54 17.44 2.85
CA VAL A 197 -1.55 18.87 3.21
C VAL A 197 -1.99 19.83 2.09
N HIS A 198 -2.45 19.30 0.95
CA HIS A 198 -2.97 20.11 -0.15
C HIS A 198 -4.42 20.57 0.05
N ASP A 199 -5.20 19.88 0.88
CA ASP A 199 -6.59 20.21 1.18
C ASP A 199 -6.86 19.89 2.66
N ASP A 200 -7.41 20.84 3.39
CA ASP A 200 -7.72 20.73 4.83
C ASP A 200 -8.73 19.62 5.16
N ARG A 201 -9.47 19.14 4.14
CA ARG A 201 -10.38 17.99 4.27
C ARG A 201 -9.71 16.66 3.94
N SER A 202 -8.45 16.69 3.54
CA SER A 202 -7.69 15.46 3.25
C SER A 202 -7.30 14.74 4.53
N ARG A 203 -7.23 13.42 4.43
CA ARG A 203 -6.83 12.51 5.51
C ARG A 203 -5.73 11.58 5.02
N LEU A 204 -4.90 11.14 5.94
CA LEU A 204 -3.89 10.13 5.70
C LEU A 204 -4.09 8.99 6.70
N ILE A 205 -4.18 7.76 6.18
CA ILE A 205 -4.30 6.54 6.98
C ILE A 205 -3.11 5.65 6.67
N PHE A 206 -2.55 5.07 7.72
CA PHE A 206 -1.61 3.97 7.63
C PHE A 206 -2.27 2.72 8.21
N LEU A 207 -2.43 1.69 7.38
CA LEU A 207 -2.88 0.38 7.81
C LEU A 207 -1.67 -0.48 8.14
N LEU A 208 -1.50 -0.79 9.41
CA LEU A 208 -0.36 -1.51 9.95
C LEU A 208 -0.85 -2.71 10.76
N PRO A 209 -0.13 -3.84 10.77
CA PRO A 209 -0.37 -4.91 11.73
C PRO A 209 -0.08 -4.41 13.15
N ARG A 210 -0.82 -4.97 14.12
CA ARG A 210 -0.61 -4.68 15.55
C ARG A 210 0.48 -5.57 16.14
#